data_2a0eaca3ab8c0046ae7f5963256aa1d4
#
_entry.id   2a0eaca3ab8c0046ae7f5963256aa1d4
#
_cell.length_a   1.000
_cell.length_b   1.000
_cell.length_c   1.000
_cell.angle_alpha   90.00
_cell.angle_beta   90.00
_cell.angle_gamma   90.00
#
_symmetry.space_group_name_H-M   'P 1'
#
loop_
_entity.id
_entity.type
_entity.pdbx_description
1 polymer ?
#
loop_
_entity_poly.entity_id
_entity_poly.type
_entity_poly.pdbx_seq_one_letter_code
_entity_poly.pdbx_strand_id
1 'polypeptide(L)'
;MLPKIILHNIVSLDGRIDGFTPDVGLFYELASTFKEDATLAGSETIIASPGANITDDSRKLNPPELHAHDARPLLVIPDSRGRIRCWEHLLKQPYWRGGVALMSTTTPSSYCEYLSKKNVECVIAGKEQVDLRSALEALHELHGVKTVRVDSGGALSGVLLREGLVDEISLLISPCFAGDGARALFRTVQSELPVSLTHSETLKGGVVWVRYEVEK
;
A
#
# COMPACT_ATOMS: atom_id res chain seq x y z
N MET A 1 -13.65 -7.94 11.67
CA MET A 1 -12.70 -9.00 11.19
C MET A 1 -11.59 -8.32 10.40
N LEU A 2 -10.33 -8.75 10.57
CA LEU A 2 -9.21 -8.22 9.77
C LEU A 2 -9.21 -8.84 8.36
N PRO A 3 -8.93 -8.05 7.32
CA PRO A 3 -8.63 -8.58 5.99
C PRO A 3 -7.28 -9.30 5.97
N LYS A 4 -7.06 -10.17 4.98
CA LYS A 4 -5.75 -10.76 4.70
C LYS A 4 -4.81 -9.68 4.17
N ILE A 5 -3.63 -9.54 4.78
CA ILE A 5 -2.62 -8.54 4.41
C ILE A 5 -1.43 -9.21 3.72
N ILE A 6 -1.16 -8.80 2.49
CA ILE A 6 -0.06 -9.31 1.65
C ILE A 6 0.93 -8.17 1.41
N LEU A 7 2.14 -8.29 1.92
CA LEU A 7 3.26 -7.43 1.51
C LEU A 7 3.79 -7.93 0.18
N HIS A 8 3.71 -7.10 -0.88
CA HIS A 8 4.23 -7.43 -2.19
C HIS A 8 5.25 -6.39 -2.61
N ASN A 9 6.51 -6.78 -2.75
CA ASN A 9 7.60 -5.87 -3.04
C ASN A 9 8.61 -6.50 -4.02
N ILE A 10 9.31 -5.63 -4.76
CA ILE A 10 10.51 -5.99 -5.51
C ILE A 10 11.73 -5.46 -4.78
N VAL A 11 12.74 -6.32 -4.60
CA VAL A 11 13.97 -5.99 -3.87
C VAL A 11 15.20 -6.46 -4.62
N SER A 12 16.34 -5.83 -4.33
CA SER A 12 17.64 -6.35 -4.71
C SER A 12 18.08 -7.52 -3.83
N LEU A 13 19.16 -8.23 -4.20
CA LEU A 13 19.72 -9.34 -3.39
C LEU A 13 20.09 -8.91 -1.96
N ASP A 14 20.49 -7.65 -1.78
CA ASP A 14 20.76 -7.05 -0.46
C ASP A 14 19.53 -6.41 0.21
N GLY A 15 18.31 -6.76 -0.26
CA GLY A 15 17.05 -6.39 0.38
C GLY A 15 16.66 -4.92 0.27
N ARG A 16 17.13 -4.22 -0.78
CA ARG A 16 16.84 -2.80 -1.02
C ARG A 16 15.64 -2.63 -1.94
N ILE A 17 14.90 -1.53 -1.75
CA ILE A 17 13.70 -1.19 -2.53
C ILE A 17 13.93 -0.06 -3.55
N ASP A 18 15.11 0.52 -3.57
CA ASP A 18 15.55 1.53 -4.55
C ASP A 18 17.05 1.38 -4.83
N GLY A 19 17.61 2.29 -5.63
CA GLY A 19 19.01 2.21 -6.03
C GLY A 19 19.30 1.23 -7.17
N PHE A 20 18.28 0.60 -7.74
CA PHE A 20 18.37 -0.30 -8.89
C PHE A 20 17.17 -0.09 -9.81
N THR A 21 17.18 -0.72 -10.99
CA THR A 21 16.05 -0.67 -11.94
C THR A 21 15.19 -1.93 -11.79
N PRO A 22 14.02 -1.84 -11.15
CA PRO A 22 13.13 -2.98 -10.99
C PRO A 22 12.38 -3.32 -12.28
N ASP A 23 12.02 -4.58 -12.48
CA ASP A 23 11.05 -4.99 -13.50
C ASP A 23 9.62 -4.71 -13.01
N VAL A 24 9.18 -3.47 -13.25
CA VAL A 24 7.85 -2.99 -12.81
C VAL A 24 6.72 -3.73 -13.55
N GLY A 25 6.95 -4.15 -14.79
CA GLY A 25 5.98 -4.93 -15.56
C GLY A 25 5.69 -6.26 -14.88
N LEU A 26 6.75 -7.01 -14.56
CA LEU A 26 6.67 -8.28 -13.85
C LEU A 26 6.03 -8.11 -12.44
N PHE A 27 6.38 -7.03 -11.74
CA PHE A 27 5.79 -6.71 -10.44
C PHE A 27 4.26 -6.63 -10.50
N TYR A 28 3.71 -5.85 -11.44
CA TYR A 28 2.25 -5.70 -11.55
C TYR A 28 1.57 -6.93 -12.18
N GLU A 29 2.25 -7.67 -13.04
CA GLU A 29 1.76 -8.95 -13.55
C GLU A 29 1.48 -9.92 -12.39
N LEU A 30 2.44 -10.09 -11.50
CA LEU A 30 2.30 -10.95 -10.33
C LEU A 30 1.34 -10.37 -9.29
N ALA A 31 1.33 -9.05 -9.10
CA ALA A 31 0.36 -8.38 -8.23
C ALA A 31 -1.09 -8.72 -8.61
N SER A 32 -1.40 -8.80 -9.90
CA SER A 32 -2.75 -9.12 -10.40
C SER A 32 -3.26 -10.50 -9.96
N THR A 33 -2.35 -11.40 -9.56
CA THR A 33 -2.71 -12.76 -9.10
C THR A 33 -3.36 -12.77 -7.71
N PHE A 34 -3.17 -11.73 -6.90
CA PHE A 34 -3.71 -11.66 -5.54
C PHE A 34 -5.20 -11.30 -5.51
N LYS A 35 -5.72 -10.67 -6.59
CA LYS A 35 -7.12 -10.23 -6.68
C LYS A 35 -7.56 -9.46 -5.45
N GLU A 36 -6.71 -8.53 -5.02
CA GLU A 36 -6.95 -7.72 -3.84
C GLU A 36 -8.19 -6.82 -3.98
N ASP A 37 -8.88 -6.60 -2.88
CA ASP A 37 -10.01 -5.66 -2.80
C ASP A 37 -9.53 -4.22 -2.56
N ALA A 38 -8.33 -4.09 -1.97
CA ALA A 38 -7.69 -2.81 -1.71
C ALA A 38 -6.17 -2.88 -1.84
N THR A 39 -5.56 -1.80 -2.36
CA THR A 39 -4.12 -1.57 -2.32
C THR A 39 -3.82 -0.51 -1.27
N LEU A 40 -3.03 -0.88 -0.27
CA LEU A 40 -2.58 0.00 0.80
C LEU A 40 -1.21 0.60 0.43
N ALA A 41 -1.18 1.90 0.13
CA ALA A 41 0.03 2.63 -0.21
C ALA A 41 0.41 3.60 0.91
N GLY A 42 1.68 3.61 1.33
CA GLY A 42 2.16 4.55 2.34
C GLY A 42 2.20 5.98 1.83
N SER A 43 1.83 6.96 2.67
CA SER A 43 1.87 8.38 2.29
C SER A 43 3.26 8.83 1.83
N GLU A 44 4.34 8.35 2.44
CA GLU A 44 5.70 8.66 1.98
C GLU A 44 6.00 8.09 0.58
N THR A 45 5.45 6.94 0.24
CA THR A 45 5.57 6.34 -1.10
C THR A 45 4.87 7.22 -2.13
N ILE A 46 3.67 7.70 -1.81
CA ILE A 46 2.92 8.61 -2.69
C ILE A 46 3.65 9.94 -2.85
N ILE A 47 4.12 10.55 -1.75
CA ILE A 47 4.84 11.83 -1.78
C ILE A 47 6.16 11.74 -2.57
N ALA A 48 6.82 10.59 -2.55
CA ALA A 48 8.05 10.34 -3.31
C ALA A 48 7.79 9.99 -4.80
N SER A 49 6.55 9.76 -5.19
CA SER A 49 6.22 9.38 -6.57
C SER A 49 6.27 10.59 -7.54
N PRO A 50 6.55 10.37 -8.83
CA PRO A 50 6.63 11.45 -9.82
C PRO A 50 5.36 12.32 -9.93
N GLY A 51 4.19 11.80 -9.56
CA GLY A 51 2.92 12.53 -9.57
C GLY A 51 2.61 13.33 -8.31
N ALA A 52 3.43 13.23 -7.27
CA ALA A 52 3.16 13.86 -5.97
C ALA A 52 3.18 15.39 -5.98
N ASN A 53 3.95 15.99 -6.91
CA ASN A 53 4.04 17.46 -7.07
C ASN A 53 2.80 18.07 -7.74
N ILE A 54 1.86 17.25 -8.21
CA ILE A 54 0.60 17.70 -8.78
C ILE A 54 -0.34 17.98 -7.60
N THR A 55 -0.53 19.25 -7.29
CA THR A 55 -1.52 19.64 -6.29
C THR A 55 -2.87 19.81 -6.98
N ASP A 56 -3.88 19.10 -6.49
CA ASP A 56 -5.25 19.24 -7.00
C ASP A 56 -5.75 20.67 -6.77
N ASP A 57 -6.48 21.17 -7.74
CA ASP A 57 -7.16 22.45 -7.58
C ASP A 57 -8.37 22.34 -6.62
N SER A 58 -9.02 23.48 -6.36
CA SER A 58 -10.17 23.55 -5.43
C SER A 58 -11.49 23.04 -6.04
N ARG A 59 -11.49 22.57 -7.31
CA ARG A 59 -12.71 22.10 -7.98
C ARG A 59 -13.27 20.86 -7.30
N LYS A 60 -14.58 20.80 -7.20
CA LYS A 60 -15.28 19.58 -6.82
C LYS A 60 -15.31 18.64 -8.03
N LEU A 61 -14.89 17.40 -7.82
CA LEU A 61 -15.03 16.37 -8.85
C LEU A 61 -16.45 15.82 -8.86
N ASN A 62 -16.93 15.45 -10.04
CA ASN A 62 -18.10 14.60 -10.11
C ASN A 62 -17.77 13.23 -9.53
N PRO A 63 -18.73 12.57 -8.83
CA PRO A 63 -18.52 11.19 -8.38
C PRO A 63 -18.14 10.33 -9.59
N PRO A 64 -17.21 9.37 -9.40
CA PRO A 64 -16.93 8.41 -10.45
C PRO A 64 -18.22 7.63 -10.76
N GLU A 65 -18.43 7.31 -12.03
CA GLU A 65 -19.50 6.36 -12.39
C GLU A 65 -19.15 5.02 -11.80
N LEU A 66 -19.86 4.65 -10.73
CA LEU A 66 -19.72 3.35 -10.09
C LEU A 66 -20.40 2.31 -10.97
N HIS A 67 -19.62 1.51 -11.65
CA HIS A 67 -20.16 0.31 -12.30
C HIS A 67 -20.45 -0.75 -11.23
N ALA A 68 -21.64 -1.34 -11.27
CA ALA A 68 -22.16 -2.27 -10.26
C ALA A 68 -21.26 -3.52 -9.99
N HIS A 69 -20.22 -3.74 -10.79
CA HIS A 69 -19.28 -4.87 -10.68
C HIS A 69 -17.83 -4.42 -10.95
N ASP A 70 -17.45 -3.24 -10.47
CA ASP A 70 -16.07 -2.78 -10.63
C ASP A 70 -15.12 -3.60 -9.72
N ALA A 71 -14.40 -4.54 -10.33
CA ALA A 71 -13.49 -5.44 -9.64
C ALA A 71 -12.13 -4.81 -9.31
N ARG A 72 -11.90 -3.52 -9.69
CA ARG A 72 -10.65 -2.84 -9.35
C ARG A 72 -10.55 -2.63 -7.84
N PRO A 73 -9.33 -2.65 -7.26
CA PRO A 73 -9.16 -2.41 -5.84
C PRO A 73 -9.44 -0.94 -5.46
N LEU A 74 -9.71 -0.70 -4.18
CA LEU A 74 -9.64 0.63 -3.58
C LEU A 74 -8.19 1.04 -3.39
N LEU A 75 -7.87 2.31 -3.65
CA LEU A 75 -6.62 2.91 -3.21
C LEU A 75 -6.77 3.39 -1.76
N VAL A 76 -6.01 2.84 -0.84
CA VAL A 76 -6.06 3.18 0.58
C VAL A 76 -4.74 3.81 1.01
N ILE A 77 -4.80 5.01 1.62
CA ILE A 77 -3.60 5.74 2.04
C ILE A 77 -3.73 6.19 3.50
N PRO A 78 -2.86 5.72 4.43
CA PRO A 78 -2.77 6.27 5.77
C PRO A 78 -2.07 7.64 5.73
N ASP A 79 -2.79 8.69 6.14
CA ASP A 79 -2.30 10.07 6.14
C ASP A 79 -2.77 10.85 7.37
N SER A 80 -2.21 10.54 8.53
CA SER A 80 -2.53 11.20 9.81
C SER A 80 -2.28 12.71 9.79
N ARG A 81 -1.44 13.21 8.87
CA ARG A 81 -1.08 14.63 8.77
C ARG A 81 -1.85 15.36 7.67
N GLY A 82 -2.63 14.68 6.85
CA GLY A 82 -3.38 15.26 5.75
C GLY A 82 -2.49 15.91 4.69
N ARG A 83 -1.40 15.25 4.28
CA ARG A 83 -0.40 15.81 3.35
C ARG A 83 -0.68 15.49 1.88
N ILE A 84 -1.44 14.45 1.59
CA ILE A 84 -1.72 14.03 0.22
C ILE A 84 -2.69 15.01 -0.42
N ARG A 85 -2.23 15.71 -1.48
CA ARG A 85 -2.98 16.72 -2.21
C ARG A 85 -3.14 16.43 -3.69
N CYS A 86 -2.83 15.20 -4.11
CA CYS A 86 -2.88 14.74 -5.50
C CYS A 86 -3.93 13.64 -5.72
N TRP A 87 -4.98 13.59 -4.92
CA TRP A 87 -6.00 12.53 -5.00
C TRP A 87 -6.69 12.48 -6.37
N GLU A 88 -6.94 13.63 -7.00
CA GLU A 88 -7.50 13.69 -8.35
C GLU A 88 -6.60 13.01 -9.37
N HIS A 89 -5.28 13.27 -9.28
CA HIS A 89 -4.29 12.64 -10.16
C HIS A 89 -4.25 11.12 -9.92
N LEU A 90 -4.26 10.68 -8.67
CA LEU A 90 -4.24 9.25 -8.30
C LEU A 90 -5.48 8.53 -8.81
N LEU A 91 -6.67 9.09 -8.61
CA LEU A 91 -7.93 8.46 -8.98
C LEU A 91 -8.24 8.51 -10.47
N LYS A 92 -7.57 9.38 -11.25
CA LYS A 92 -7.61 9.35 -12.73
C LYS A 92 -6.88 8.15 -13.32
N GLN A 93 -6.05 7.48 -12.56
CA GLN A 93 -5.39 6.25 -13.02
C GLN A 93 -6.43 5.12 -13.17
N PRO A 94 -6.30 4.27 -14.19
CA PRO A 94 -7.29 3.22 -14.48
C PRO A 94 -7.29 2.07 -13.46
N TYR A 95 -6.41 2.11 -12.47
CA TYR A 95 -6.15 1.01 -11.54
C TYR A 95 -7.13 0.93 -10.37
N TRP A 96 -7.80 2.04 -10.04
CA TRP A 96 -8.59 2.17 -8.83
C TRP A 96 -10.08 2.35 -9.12
N ARG A 97 -10.94 1.73 -8.31
CA ARG A 97 -12.39 2.02 -8.32
C ARG A 97 -12.77 3.20 -7.42
N GLY A 98 -11.88 3.61 -6.52
CA GLY A 98 -12.10 4.70 -5.58
C GLY A 98 -10.92 4.87 -4.63
N GLY A 99 -11.00 5.85 -3.75
CA GLY A 99 -9.97 6.16 -2.78
C GLY A 99 -10.50 6.29 -1.36
N VAL A 100 -9.71 5.80 -0.40
CA VAL A 100 -9.99 5.93 1.04
C VAL A 100 -8.75 6.47 1.74
N ALA A 101 -8.90 7.60 2.43
CA ALA A 101 -7.88 8.14 3.31
C ALA A 101 -8.09 7.61 4.73
N LEU A 102 -7.07 6.96 5.30
CA LEU A 102 -7.08 6.61 6.71
C LEU A 102 -6.48 7.77 7.50
N MET A 103 -7.23 8.27 8.46
CA MET A 103 -6.89 9.46 9.23
C MET A 103 -6.91 9.17 10.73
N SER A 104 -6.30 10.05 11.51
CA SER A 104 -6.40 10.08 12.97
C SER A 104 -7.34 11.21 13.42
N THR A 105 -7.74 11.23 14.68
CA THR A 105 -8.58 12.30 15.22
C THR A 105 -7.91 13.68 15.24
N THR A 106 -6.58 13.74 15.18
CA THR A 106 -5.80 14.98 15.07
C THR A 106 -5.53 15.45 13.65
N THR A 107 -5.96 14.67 12.64
CA THR A 107 -5.85 15.11 11.24
C THR A 107 -6.70 16.37 11.02
N PRO A 108 -6.16 17.44 10.37
CA PRO A 108 -6.88 18.70 10.21
C PRO A 108 -8.23 18.53 9.52
N SER A 109 -9.29 19.17 10.05
CA SER A 109 -10.65 19.13 9.47
C SER A 109 -10.70 19.65 8.04
N SER A 110 -9.87 20.62 7.70
CA SER A 110 -9.73 21.13 6.33
C SER A 110 -9.30 20.05 5.33
N TYR A 111 -8.66 18.99 5.81
CA TYR A 111 -8.33 17.85 4.96
C TYR A 111 -9.57 17.02 4.62
N CYS A 112 -10.47 16.81 5.58
CA CYS A 112 -11.75 16.14 5.33
C CYS A 112 -12.58 16.90 4.29
N GLU A 113 -12.63 18.23 4.38
CA GLU A 113 -13.32 19.07 3.40
C GLU A 113 -12.71 18.94 1.99
N TYR A 114 -11.37 18.88 1.91
CA TYR A 114 -10.67 18.66 0.65
C TYR A 114 -11.00 17.27 0.07
N LEU A 115 -10.90 16.21 0.87
CA LEU A 115 -11.21 14.84 0.46
C LEU A 115 -12.65 14.70 -0.05
N SER A 116 -13.61 15.32 0.65
CA SER A 116 -15.01 15.34 0.23
C SER A 116 -15.20 15.96 -1.16
N LYS A 117 -14.45 17.04 -1.48
CA LYS A 117 -14.48 17.66 -2.82
C LYS A 117 -13.88 16.75 -3.90
N LYS A 118 -13.02 15.82 -3.52
CA LYS A 118 -12.36 14.87 -4.42
C LYS A 118 -13.04 13.50 -4.49
N ASN A 119 -14.18 13.33 -3.82
CA ASN A 119 -14.90 12.05 -3.67
C ASN A 119 -14.01 10.94 -3.09
N VAL A 120 -13.17 11.31 -2.14
CA VAL A 120 -12.34 10.38 -1.38
C VAL A 120 -13.00 10.14 -0.03
N GLU A 121 -13.20 8.89 0.30
CA GLU A 121 -13.78 8.52 1.58
C GLU A 121 -12.75 8.62 2.71
N CYS A 122 -13.24 8.79 3.94
CA CYS A 122 -12.40 8.95 5.12
C CYS A 122 -12.74 7.90 6.16
N VAL A 123 -11.72 7.21 6.66
CA VAL A 123 -11.81 6.36 7.84
C VAL A 123 -10.96 6.97 8.93
N ILE A 124 -11.58 7.33 10.07
CA ILE A 124 -10.87 7.91 11.22
C ILE A 124 -10.62 6.80 12.24
N ALA A 125 -9.35 6.49 12.47
CA ALA A 125 -8.91 5.47 13.40
C ALA A 125 -7.62 5.92 14.13
N GLY A 126 -7.62 5.85 15.46
CA GLY A 126 -6.50 6.30 16.29
C GLY A 126 -6.52 7.80 16.61
N LYS A 127 -5.64 8.20 17.51
CA LYS A 127 -5.59 9.57 18.06
C LYS A 127 -4.59 10.46 17.32
N GLU A 128 -3.30 10.23 17.47
CA GLU A 128 -2.23 11.05 16.88
C GLU A 128 -1.77 10.49 15.52
N GLN A 129 -1.81 9.18 15.41
CA GLN A 129 -1.51 8.45 14.18
C GLN A 129 -2.65 7.48 13.87
N VAL A 130 -2.74 7.06 12.62
CA VAL A 130 -3.69 6.02 12.21
C VAL A 130 -3.40 4.74 12.99
N ASP A 131 -4.40 4.24 13.69
CA ASP A 131 -4.44 2.87 14.19
C ASP A 131 -4.76 1.94 13.03
N LEU A 132 -3.73 1.26 12.51
CA LEU A 132 -3.86 0.44 11.31
C LEU A 132 -4.80 -0.75 11.53
N ARG A 133 -4.81 -1.35 12.73
CA ARG A 133 -5.70 -2.48 13.04
C ARG A 133 -7.16 -2.05 12.95
N SER A 134 -7.53 -1.00 13.70
CA SER A 134 -8.90 -0.47 13.68
C SER A 134 -9.31 0.04 12.29
N ALA A 135 -8.37 0.65 11.56
CA ALA A 135 -8.63 1.13 10.19
C ALA A 135 -8.89 -0.04 9.21
N LEU A 136 -8.13 -1.13 9.31
CA LEU A 136 -8.32 -2.32 8.47
C LEU A 136 -9.63 -3.05 8.80
N GLU A 137 -10.01 -3.11 10.07
CA GLU A 137 -11.31 -3.63 10.49
C GLU A 137 -12.46 -2.79 9.92
N ALA A 138 -12.34 -1.46 9.97
CA ALA A 138 -13.33 -0.56 9.37
C ALA A 138 -13.42 -0.73 7.84
N LEU A 139 -12.30 -0.92 7.14
CA LEU A 139 -12.32 -1.22 5.71
C LEU A 139 -13.07 -2.51 5.38
N HIS A 140 -12.89 -3.55 6.21
CA HIS A 140 -13.64 -4.78 6.06
C HIS A 140 -15.14 -4.56 6.28
N GLU A 141 -15.52 -3.83 7.33
CA GLU A 141 -16.91 -3.61 7.72
C GLU A 141 -17.66 -2.70 6.73
N LEU A 142 -17.03 -1.61 6.30
CA LEU A 142 -17.66 -0.59 5.45
C LEU A 142 -17.65 -0.94 3.97
N HIS A 143 -16.57 -1.60 3.50
CA HIS A 143 -16.34 -1.84 2.07
C HIS A 143 -16.26 -3.31 1.68
N GLY A 144 -16.41 -4.23 2.66
CA GLY A 144 -16.30 -5.67 2.42
C GLY A 144 -14.89 -6.13 2.00
N VAL A 145 -13.85 -5.33 2.29
CA VAL A 145 -12.46 -5.64 1.96
C VAL A 145 -12.01 -6.91 2.67
N LYS A 146 -11.60 -7.93 1.94
CA LYS A 146 -11.13 -9.22 2.45
C LYS A 146 -9.63 -9.42 2.24
N THR A 147 -9.08 -8.81 1.20
CA THR A 147 -7.65 -8.92 0.85
C THR A 147 -7.09 -7.54 0.58
N VAL A 148 -5.99 -7.21 1.24
CA VAL A 148 -5.24 -5.97 1.06
C VAL A 148 -3.84 -6.30 0.59
N ARG A 149 -3.45 -5.78 -0.57
CA ARG A 149 -2.06 -5.79 -1.00
C ARG A 149 -1.39 -4.50 -0.56
N VAL A 150 -0.23 -4.61 0.05
CA VAL A 150 0.57 -3.46 0.46
C VAL A 150 1.62 -3.17 -0.60
N ASP A 151 1.50 -1.99 -1.19
CA ASP A 151 2.44 -1.43 -2.15
C ASP A 151 3.16 -0.24 -1.49
N SER A 152 4.12 -0.52 -0.67
CA SER A 152 4.78 0.50 0.14
C SER A 152 6.21 0.11 0.52
N GLY A 153 6.99 1.12 0.89
CA GLY A 153 8.33 0.95 1.44
C GLY A 153 8.35 0.52 2.91
N GLY A 154 9.56 0.42 3.45
CA GLY A 154 9.84 -0.20 4.74
C GLY A 154 9.17 0.44 5.97
N ALA A 155 8.76 1.71 5.89
CA ALA A 155 8.13 2.36 7.03
C ALA A 155 6.75 1.74 7.36
N LEU A 156 5.84 1.70 6.39
CA LEU A 156 4.50 1.11 6.58
C LEU A 156 4.57 -0.41 6.76
N SER A 157 5.37 -1.09 5.93
CA SER A 157 5.56 -2.54 6.03
C SER A 157 6.10 -2.94 7.40
N GLY A 158 7.03 -2.17 7.95
CA GLY A 158 7.58 -2.41 9.28
C GLY A 158 6.58 -2.21 10.42
N VAL A 159 5.68 -1.23 10.31
CA VAL A 159 4.59 -1.05 11.28
C VAL A 159 3.63 -2.24 11.22
N LEU A 160 3.21 -2.64 10.02
CA LEU A 160 2.29 -3.78 9.84
C LEU A 160 2.88 -5.09 10.39
N LEU A 161 4.17 -5.35 10.16
CA LEU A 161 4.86 -6.51 10.72
C LEU A 161 4.94 -6.47 12.25
N ARG A 162 5.35 -5.32 12.81
CA ARG A 162 5.46 -5.15 14.26
C ARG A 162 4.12 -5.32 14.98
N GLU A 163 3.01 -4.92 14.35
CA GLU A 163 1.67 -5.05 14.91
C GLU A 163 1.02 -6.42 14.64
N GLY A 164 1.76 -7.36 14.02
CA GLY A 164 1.27 -8.71 13.71
C GLY A 164 0.08 -8.70 12.74
N LEU A 165 0.05 -7.73 11.81
CA LEU A 165 -1.04 -7.57 10.86
C LEU A 165 -0.80 -8.28 9.53
N VAL A 166 0.46 -8.63 9.22
CA VAL A 166 0.83 -9.25 7.94
C VAL A 166 0.55 -10.75 7.99
N ASP A 167 -0.10 -11.26 6.94
CA ASP A 167 -0.36 -12.69 6.74
C ASP A 167 0.63 -13.32 5.76
N GLU A 168 1.03 -12.55 4.73
CA GLU A 168 1.86 -13.07 3.65
C GLU A 168 2.89 -12.04 3.20
N ILE A 169 4.09 -12.52 2.89
CA ILE A 169 5.17 -11.74 2.28
C ILE A 169 5.46 -12.33 0.90
N SER A 170 5.36 -11.52 -0.13
CA SER A 170 5.68 -11.85 -1.52
C SER A 170 6.82 -10.96 -2.01
N LEU A 171 7.95 -11.53 -2.35
CA LEU A 171 9.12 -10.80 -2.80
C LEU A 171 9.57 -11.25 -4.18
N LEU A 172 9.82 -10.27 -5.05
CA LEU A 172 10.58 -10.43 -6.27
C LEU A 172 12.02 -10.00 -5.97
N ILE A 173 12.94 -10.96 -6.01
CA ILE A 173 14.36 -10.70 -5.74
C ILE A 173 15.06 -10.52 -7.08
N SER A 174 15.44 -9.28 -7.37
CA SER A 174 16.21 -8.92 -8.57
C SER A 174 17.66 -9.38 -8.45
N PRO A 175 18.28 -9.91 -9.52
CA PRO A 175 19.64 -10.44 -9.48
C PRO A 175 20.69 -9.31 -9.52
N CYS A 176 20.62 -8.40 -8.56
CA CYS A 176 21.55 -7.27 -8.43
C CYS A 176 21.72 -6.84 -6.97
N PHE A 177 22.79 -6.10 -6.71
CA PHE A 177 23.02 -5.38 -5.45
C PHE A 177 22.75 -3.90 -5.68
N ALA A 178 22.04 -3.25 -4.77
CA ALA A 178 21.80 -1.82 -4.81
C ALA A 178 22.77 -1.02 -3.92
N GLY A 179 23.36 -1.67 -2.92
CA GLY A 179 24.38 -1.09 -2.04
C GLY A 179 23.82 -0.29 -0.85
N ASP A 180 24.74 0.17 0.01
CA ASP A 180 24.40 0.74 1.33
C ASP A 180 23.67 2.07 1.29
N GLY A 181 23.76 2.82 0.18
CA GLY A 181 23.03 4.09 -0.01
C GLY A 181 21.53 3.91 -0.26
N ALA A 182 21.09 2.70 -0.61
CA ALA A 182 19.70 2.39 -0.93
C ALA A 182 18.88 2.01 0.31
N ARG A 183 17.55 2.25 0.25
CA ARG A 183 16.64 1.99 1.37
C ARG A 183 16.34 0.50 1.49
N ALA A 184 16.48 -0.05 2.70
CA ALA A 184 16.08 -1.41 3.00
C ALA A 184 14.55 -1.54 3.16
N LEU A 185 13.98 -2.66 2.70
CA LEU A 185 12.56 -2.96 2.89
C LEU A 185 12.21 -3.19 4.37
N PHE A 186 12.98 -3.98 5.08
CA PHE A 186 12.69 -4.38 6.46
C PHE A 186 13.58 -3.62 7.46
N ARG A 187 13.39 -2.29 7.55
CA ARG A 187 14.22 -1.43 8.43
C ARG A 187 13.87 -1.50 9.91
N THR A 188 12.66 -1.91 10.24
CA THR A 188 12.09 -1.78 11.61
C THR A 188 11.71 -3.11 12.22
N VAL A 189 12.07 -4.22 11.62
CA VAL A 189 11.93 -5.55 12.23
C VAL A 189 13.03 -5.71 13.27
N GLN A 190 12.66 -5.76 14.55
CA GLN A 190 13.60 -5.72 15.69
C GLN A 190 13.89 -7.09 16.31
N SER A 191 13.12 -8.11 15.94
CA SER A 191 13.24 -9.46 16.46
C SER A 191 13.03 -10.49 15.37
N GLU A 192 13.44 -11.71 15.60
CA GLU A 192 13.11 -12.82 14.73
C GLU A 192 11.60 -12.98 14.60
N LEU A 193 11.14 -13.11 13.36
CA LEU A 193 9.76 -13.37 13.00
C LEU A 193 9.72 -14.61 12.11
N PRO A 194 9.19 -15.74 12.62
CA PRO A 194 9.11 -16.97 11.86
C PRO A 194 8.22 -16.82 10.62
N VAL A 195 8.67 -17.38 9.51
CA VAL A 195 7.92 -17.41 8.26
C VAL A 195 8.09 -18.76 7.59
N SER A 196 7.02 -19.25 6.96
CA SER A 196 7.00 -20.53 6.26
C SER A 196 6.94 -20.31 4.74
N LEU A 197 7.89 -20.90 3.99
CA LEU A 197 7.93 -20.80 2.54
C LEU A 197 6.71 -21.52 1.91
N THR A 198 5.92 -20.80 1.12
CA THR A 198 4.75 -21.34 0.43
C THR A 198 4.92 -21.42 -1.07
N HIS A 199 5.82 -20.62 -1.65
CA HIS A 199 6.11 -20.61 -3.09
C HIS A 199 7.53 -20.13 -3.38
N SER A 200 8.19 -20.73 -4.36
CA SER A 200 9.43 -20.21 -4.94
C SER A 200 9.52 -20.55 -6.43
N GLU A 201 9.89 -19.55 -7.23
CA GLU A 201 9.97 -19.69 -8.69
C GLU A 201 11.07 -18.81 -9.25
N THR A 202 11.82 -19.32 -10.23
CA THR A 202 12.78 -18.51 -10.99
C THR A 202 12.08 -18.00 -12.24
N LEU A 203 12.05 -16.68 -12.39
CA LEU A 203 11.39 -15.97 -13.47
C LEU A 203 12.40 -15.51 -14.53
N LYS A 204 11.86 -14.93 -15.62
CA LYS A 204 12.68 -14.34 -16.70
C LYS A 204 13.66 -13.31 -16.12
N GLY A 205 14.86 -13.26 -16.68
CA GLY A 205 15.91 -12.34 -16.26
C GLY A 205 16.62 -12.71 -14.96
N GLY A 206 16.37 -13.92 -14.42
CA GLY A 206 17.00 -14.37 -13.18
C GLY A 206 16.37 -13.81 -11.91
N VAL A 207 15.20 -13.18 -12.01
CA VAL A 207 14.41 -12.77 -10.84
C VAL A 207 13.90 -14.02 -10.13
N VAL A 208 13.98 -14.02 -8.80
CA VAL A 208 13.39 -15.10 -7.98
C VAL A 208 12.16 -14.55 -7.28
N TRP A 209 11.01 -15.19 -7.49
CA TRP A 209 9.78 -14.89 -6.77
C TRP A 209 9.62 -15.87 -5.62
N VAL A 210 9.47 -15.34 -4.41
CA VAL A 210 9.23 -16.13 -3.20
C VAL A 210 8.01 -15.61 -2.47
N ARG A 211 7.24 -16.54 -1.87
CA ARG A 211 6.12 -16.21 -0.98
C ARG A 211 6.29 -16.94 0.33
N TYR A 212 6.03 -16.23 1.40
CA TYR A 212 6.08 -16.75 2.76
C TYR A 212 4.79 -16.43 3.49
N GLU A 213 4.28 -17.37 4.26
CA GLU A 213 3.26 -17.14 5.27
C GLU A 213 3.93 -16.68 6.57
N VAL A 214 3.35 -15.68 7.24
CA VAL A 214 3.84 -15.16 8.51
C VAL A 214 3.17 -15.92 9.63
N GLU A 215 3.95 -16.52 10.52
CA GLU A 215 3.44 -17.21 11.71
C GLU A 215 3.00 -16.18 12.76
N LYS A 216 1.75 -16.27 13.24
CA LYS A 216 1.13 -15.33 14.21
C LYS A 216 1.00 -15.97 15.58
#